data_bd5c8ce4b7d58c7cd8bab11734697c2d
#
_entry.id   bd5c8ce4b7d58c7cd8bab11734697c2d
#
_cell.length_a   1.000
_cell.length_b   1.000
_cell.length_c   1.000
_cell.angle_alpha   90.00
_cell.angle_beta   90.00
_cell.angle_gamma   90.00
#
_symmetry.space_group_name_H-M   'P 1'
#
loop_
_entity.id
_entity.type
_entity.pdbx_description
1 polymer ?
#
loop_
_entity_poly.entity_id
_entity_poly.type
_entity_poly.pdbx_seq_one_letter_code
_entity_poly.pdbx_strand_id
1 'polypeptide(L)'
;MGFSFVALSGGKAIRGPQSTGVLMGKKDIIAAARLNDSPNGVTIGRGMKVNKEEMLGMYAALDKYINQDHDKEWKMWEDNIGYINDAVKNIKGVTTEITVPPIANHTPKLKI
;
A
#
# COMPACT_ATOMS: atom_id res chain seq x y z
N MET A 1 9.24 -4.19 -18.17
CA MET A 1 8.85 -2.80 -17.90
C MET A 1 10.11 -1.96 -17.69
N GLY A 2 10.20 -0.76 -18.30
CA GLY A 2 11.43 0.04 -18.39
C GLY A 2 11.60 1.10 -17.31
N PHE A 3 11.04 0.93 -16.11
CA PHE A 3 11.23 1.92 -15.04
C PHE A 3 12.63 1.84 -14.43
N SER A 4 13.26 2.99 -14.24
CA SER A 4 14.55 3.08 -13.57
C SER A 4 14.43 3.00 -12.06
N PHE A 5 13.30 3.48 -11.50
CA PHE A 5 12.93 3.37 -10.10
C PHE A 5 11.42 3.48 -9.91
N VAL A 6 10.94 3.02 -8.76
CA VAL A 6 9.55 3.11 -8.32
C VAL A 6 9.51 3.49 -6.84
N ALA A 7 8.65 4.42 -6.47
CA ALA A 7 8.37 4.77 -5.08
C ALA A 7 6.99 4.27 -4.69
N LEU A 8 6.89 3.56 -3.57
CA LEU A 8 5.65 3.05 -3.00
C LEU A 8 5.37 3.69 -1.65
N SER A 9 4.12 4.04 -1.42
CA SER A 9 3.67 4.53 -0.10
C SER A 9 3.55 3.37 0.89
N GLY A 10 4.14 3.51 2.08
CA GLY A 10 4.12 2.48 3.12
C GLY A 10 2.82 2.43 3.91
N GLY A 11 2.17 3.56 4.14
CA GLY A 11 0.95 3.66 4.96
C GLY A 11 -0.37 3.25 4.25
N LYS A 12 -0.30 2.66 3.05
CA LYS A 12 -1.48 2.21 2.29
C LYS A 12 -1.61 0.68 2.35
N ALA A 13 -1.65 0.01 1.22
CA ALA A 13 -1.84 -1.45 1.13
C ALA A 13 -0.80 -2.26 1.90
N ILE A 14 0.43 -1.77 2.01
CA ILE A 14 1.51 -2.40 2.78
C ILE A 14 1.24 -2.32 4.30
N ARG A 15 0.41 -1.36 4.75
CA ARG A 15 0.03 -1.17 6.18
C ARG A 15 1.21 -0.88 7.10
N GLY A 16 2.23 -0.21 6.58
CA GLY A 16 3.33 0.35 7.36
C GLY A 16 2.95 1.69 8.02
N PRO A 17 3.88 2.30 8.75
CA PRO A 17 3.66 3.63 9.33
C PRO A 17 3.29 4.67 8.26
N GLN A 18 2.47 5.66 8.65
CA GLN A 18 1.85 6.61 7.73
C GLN A 18 2.84 7.41 6.89
N SER A 19 3.95 7.83 7.49
CA SER A 19 4.98 8.68 6.87
C SER A 19 6.13 7.89 6.24
N THR A 20 5.89 6.64 5.85
CA THR A 20 6.91 5.77 5.27
C THR A 20 6.68 5.44 3.81
N GLY A 21 7.71 4.92 3.17
CA GLY A 21 7.65 4.42 1.82
C GLY A 21 8.84 3.51 1.49
N VAL A 22 8.78 2.91 0.33
CA VAL A 22 9.87 2.10 -0.23
C VAL A 22 10.26 2.66 -1.58
N LEU A 23 11.55 2.91 -1.77
CA LEU A 23 12.15 3.22 -3.05
C LEU A 23 12.86 1.99 -3.59
N MET A 24 12.47 1.54 -4.76
CA MET A 24 13.07 0.38 -5.44
C MET A 24 13.53 0.78 -6.84
N GLY A 25 14.64 0.22 -7.31
CA GLY A 25 15.10 0.53 -8.64
C GLY A 25 16.53 0.07 -8.94
N LYS A 26 17.12 0.64 -9.97
CA LYS A 26 18.48 0.37 -10.36
C LYS A 26 19.45 0.76 -9.24
N LYS A 27 20.49 -0.07 -9.05
CA LYS A 27 21.45 0.06 -7.95
C LYS A 27 22.12 1.44 -7.89
N ASP A 28 22.50 1.98 -9.03
CA ASP A 28 23.12 3.31 -9.17
C ASP A 28 22.18 4.43 -8.73
N ILE A 29 20.91 4.36 -9.09
CA ILE A 29 19.89 5.34 -8.70
C ILE A 29 19.59 5.27 -7.20
N ILE A 30 19.47 4.08 -6.64
CA ILE A 30 19.27 3.92 -5.19
C ILE A 30 20.51 4.39 -4.42
N ALA A 31 21.71 4.15 -4.91
CA ALA A 31 22.94 4.68 -4.32
C ALA A 31 22.96 6.21 -4.35
N ALA A 32 22.60 6.83 -5.48
CA ALA A 32 22.52 8.27 -5.61
C ALA A 32 21.44 8.87 -4.65
N ALA A 33 20.27 8.22 -4.51
CA ALA A 33 19.26 8.65 -3.56
C ALA A 33 19.79 8.66 -2.12
N ARG A 34 20.50 7.61 -1.70
CA ARG A 34 21.13 7.53 -0.37
C ARG A 34 22.17 8.61 -0.13
N LEU A 35 22.94 9.00 -1.13
CA LEU A 35 23.91 10.07 -1.01
C LEU A 35 23.27 11.46 -0.88
N ASN A 36 22.03 11.60 -1.38
CA ASN A 36 21.26 12.85 -1.30
C ASN A 36 20.36 12.93 -0.06
N ASP A 37 20.33 11.91 0.76
CA ASP A 37 19.49 11.83 1.97
C ASP A 37 20.32 12.04 3.25
N SER A 38 19.63 12.17 4.39
CA SER A 38 20.22 12.18 5.71
C SER A 38 21.02 10.88 5.96
N PRO A 39 22.21 10.94 6.60
CA PRO A 39 22.82 12.06 7.33
C PRO A 39 23.77 12.94 6.49
N ASN A 40 23.82 12.80 5.18
CA ASN A 40 24.75 13.55 4.35
C ASN A 40 24.48 15.06 4.40
N GLY A 41 25.51 15.87 4.60
CA GLY A 41 25.46 17.23 5.11
C GLY A 41 24.64 18.24 4.30
N VAL A 42 25.08 18.62 3.09
CA VAL A 42 24.54 19.71 2.29
C VAL A 42 23.71 19.24 1.11
N THR A 43 23.00 18.14 1.27
CA THR A 43 22.21 17.52 0.22
C THR A 43 20.76 17.99 0.22
N ILE A 44 20.07 17.87 -0.90
CA ILE A 44 18.68 18.29 -1.05
C ILE A 44 17.73 17.52 -0.12
N GLY A 45 18.01 16.25 0.12
CA GLY A 45 17.21 15.36 0.98
C GLY A 45 17.54 15.48 2.48
N ARG A 46 18.49 16.32 2.87
CA ARG A 46 18.96 16.42 4.26
C ARG A 46 17.84 16.72 5.27
N GLY A 47 16.86 17.49 4.89
CA GLY A 47 15.70 17.82 5.72
C GLY A 47 14.59 16.75 5.74
N MET A 48 14.64 15.77 4.84
CA MET A 48 13.62 14.72 4.67
C MET A 48 13.95 13.49 5.53
N LYS A 49 14.19 13.70 6.82
CA LYS A 49 14.58 12.62 7.74
C LYS A 49 13.41 11.69 8.01
N VAL A 50 13.69 10.40 8.01
CA VAL A 50 12.81 9.34 8.52
C VAL A 50 13.40 8.82 9.83
N ASN A 51 12.59 8.61 10.84
CA ASN A 51 13.06 8.06 12.11
C ASN A 51 13.25 6.54 12.06
N LYS A 52 14.02 6.00 13.00
CA LYS A 52 14.38 4.58 13.03
C LYS A 52 13.17 3.69 13.31
N GLU A 53 12.24 4.15 14.12
CA GLU A 53 11.01 3.45 14.50
C GLU A 53 10.13 3.25 13.26
N GLU A 54 10.01 4.27 12.43
CA GLU A 54 9.27 4.18 11.16
C GLU A 54 9.97 3.28 10.15
N MET A 55 11.30 3.31 10.06
CA MET A 55 12.05 2.38 9.20
C MET A 55 11.83 0.93 9.61
N LEU A 56 11.90 0.63 10.91
CA LEU A 56 11.66 -0.73 11.44
C LEU A 56 10.20 -1.15 11.23
N GLY A 57 9.26 -0.25 11.49
CA GLY A 57 7.84 -0.49 11.25
C GLY A 57 7.54 -0.78 9.79
N MET A 58 8.18 -0.04 8.86
CA MET A 58 8.05 -0.27 7.43
C MET A 58 8.68 -1.60 7.00
N TYR A 59 9.84 -1.95 7.55
CA TYR A 59 10.48 -3.23 7.28
C TYR A 59 9.58 -4.40 7.70
N ALA A 60 9.05 -4.36 8.92
CA ALA A 60 8.14 -5.39 9.42
C ALA A 60 6.84 -5.48 8.60
N ALA A 61 6.29 -4.34 8.17
CA ALA A 61 5.10 -4.30 7.34
C ALA A 61 5.36 -4.89 5.94
N LEU A 62 6.51 -4.60 5.34
CA LEU A 62 6.90 -5.14 4.04
C LEU A 62 7.14 -6.64 4.11
N ASP A 63 7.84 -7.13 5.14
CA ASP A 63 8.06 -8.55 5.38
C ASP A 63 6.73 -9.31 5.52
N LYS A 64 5.82 -8.77 6.33
CA LYS A 64 4.47 -9.32 6.47
C LYS A 64 3.71 -9.33 5.14
N TYR A 65 3.77 -8.24 4.37
CA TYR A 65 3.07 -8.12 3.10
C TYR A 65 3.56 -9.14 2.07
N ILE A 66 4.88 -9.35 1.96
CA ILE A 66 5.47 -10.31 1.02
C ILE A 66 5.11 -11.76 1.38
N ASN A 67 4.99 -12.05 2.68
CA ASN A 67 4.68 -13.40 3.16
C ASN A 67 3.18 -13.65 3.40
N GLN A 68 2.33 -12.66 3.11
CA GLN A 68 0.89 -12.79 3.29
C GLN A 68 0.25 -13.60 2.17
N ASP A 69 -0.73 -14.42 2.52
CA ASP A 69 -1.62 -15.09 1.56
C ASP A 69 -2.65 -14.07 1.04
N HIS A 70 -2.36 -13.48 -0.11
CA HIS A 70 -3.21 -12.47 -0.74
C HIS A 70 -4.51 -13.04 -1.30
N ASP A 71 -4.54 -14.29 -1.70
CA ASP A 71 -5.76 -14.95 -2.20
C ASP A 71 -6.76 -15.17 -1.05
N LYS A 72 -6.25 -15.58 0.11
CA LYS A 72 -7.06 -15.69 1.32
C LYS A 72 -7.59 -14.33 1.79
N GLU A 73 -6.79 -13.28 1.70
CA GLU A 73 -7.23 -11.92 2.01
C GLU A 73 -8.34 -11.46 1.04
N TRP A 74 -8.16 -11.70 -0.25
CA TRP A 74 -9.17 -11.40 -1.27
C TRP A 74 -10.50 -12.08 -0.97
N LYS A 75 -10.45 -13.38 -0.68
CA LYS A 75 -11.62 -14.17 -0.32
C LYS A 75 -12.35 -13.60 0.91
N MET A 76 -11.60 -13.18 1.92
CA MET A 76 -12.17 -12.53 3.10
C MET A 76 -12.91 -11.24 2.74
N TRP A 77 -12.38 -10.44 1.81
CA TRP A 77 -13.07 -9.22 1.35
C TRP A 77 -14.36 -9.53 0.60
N GLU A 78 -14.36 -10.54 -0.26
CA GLU A 78 -15.56 -10.99 -0.96
C GLU A 78 -16.63 -11.49 0.02
N ASP A 79 -16.25 -12.28 1.00
CA ASP A 79 -17.16 -12.80 2.04
C ASP A 79 -17.75 -11.65 2.87
N ASN A 80 -16.96 -10.66 3.26
CA ASN A 80 -17.42 -9.49 4.00
C ASN A 80 -18.41 -8.66 3.17
N ILE A 81 -18.13 -8.42 1.90
CA ILE A 81 -19.03 -7.71 0.99
C ILE A 81 -20.33 -8.48 0.78
N GLY A 82 -20.24 -9.80 0.61
CA GLY A 82 -21.41 -10.68 0.51
C GLY A 82 -22.30 -10.56 1.76
N TYR A 83 -21.71 -10.63 2.94
CA TYR A 83 -22.43 -10.47 4.21
C TYR A 83 -23.15 -9.12 4.31
N ILE A 84 -22.45 -8.02 3.97
CA ILE A 84 -23.06 -6.68 4.00
C ILE A 84 -24.19 -6.58 2.96
N ASN A 85 -23.96 -7.07 1.73
CA ASN A 85 -24.95 -7.07 0.67
C ASN A 85 -26.22 -7.82 1.09
N ASP A 86 -26.07 -9.01 1.67
CA ASP A 86 -27.21 -9.82 2.12
C ASP A 86 -28.03 -9.14 3.22
N ALA A 87 -27.38 -8.36 4.07
CA ALA A 87 -28.05 -7.60 5.12
C ALA A 87 -28.89 -6.42 4.57
N VAL A 88 -28.48 -5.79 3.45
CA VAL A 88 -29.10 -4.55 2.97
C VAL A 88 -29.94 -4.69 1.70
N LYS A 89 -29.70 -5.70 0.87
CA LYS A 89 -30.35 -5.87 -0.46
C LYS A 89 -31.87 -5.96 -0.43
N ASN A 90 -32.45 -6.37 0.70
CA ASN A 90 -33.90 -6.53 0.88
C ASN A 90 -34.58 -5.29 1.50
N ILE A 91 -33.82 -4.22 1.80
CA ILE A 91 -34.40 -2.99 2.35
C ILE A 91 -35.09 -2.24 1.23
N LYS A 92 -36.36 -1.85 1.47
CA LYS A 92 -37.15 -1.10 0.49
C LYS A 92 -36.48 0.20 0.08
N GLY A 93 -36.27 0.40 -1.21
CA GLY A 93 -35.62 1.58 -1.78
C GLY A 93 -34.09 1.49 -1.87
N VAL A 94 -33.51 0.37 -1.45
CA VAL A 94 -32.07 0.09 -1.59
C VAL A 94 -31.83 -0.78 -2.83
N THR A 95 -30.84 -0.41 -3.62
CA THR A 95 -30.29 -1.23 -4.71
C THR A 95 -28.81 -1.46 -4.47
N THR A 96 -28.33 -2.63 -4.74
CA THR A 96 -26.93 -2.99 -4.48
C THR A 96 -26.25 -3.52 -5.74
N GLU A 97 -24.95 -3.21 -5.89
CA GLU A 97 -24.13 -3.68 -6.98
C GLU A 97 -22.72 -4.02 -6.45
N ILE A 98 -22.24 -5.24 -6.71
CA ILE A 98 -20.87 -5.63 -6.37
C ILE A 98 -19.99 -5.41 -7.60
N THR A 99 -18.93 -4.64 -7.45
CA THR A 99 -18.00 -4.30 -8.54
C THR A 99 -16.55 -4.47 -8.11
N VAL A 100 -15.69 -4.78 -9.08
CA VAL A 100 -14.23 -4.77 -8.91
C VAL A 100 -13.66 -3.84 -9.98
N PRO A 101 -13.08 -2.70 -9.63
CA PRO A 101 -12.48 -1.80 -10.60
C PRO A 101 -11.32 -2.50 -11.35
N PRO A 102 -11.26 -2.41 -12.68
CA PRO A 102 -10.21 -3.09 -13.46
C PRO A 102 -8.83 -2.45 -13.30
N ILE A 103 -8.79 -1.16 -12.97
CA ILE A 103 -7.55 -0.38 -12.83
C ILE A 103 -7.63 0.42 -11.55
N ALA A 104 -6.51 0.51 -10.82
CA ALA A 104 -6.35 1.20 -9.54
C ALA A 104 -7.41 0.80 -8.48
N ASN A 105 -7.02 0.80 -7.22
CA ASN A 105 -7.93 0.37 -6.13
C ASN A 105 -8.68 -0.93 -6.46
N HIS A 106 -7.95 -1.88 -7.04
CA HIS A 106 -8.46 -3.20 -7.43
C HIS A 106 -8.82 -3.99 -6.17
N THR A 107 -10.01 -3.74 -5.66
CA THR A 107 -10.61 -4.40 -4.49
C THR A 107 -12.10 -4.57 -4.74
N PRO A 108 -12.74 -5.60 -4.17
CA PRO A 108 -14.18 -5.73 -4.26
C PRO A 108 -14.87 -4.55 -3.54
N LYS A 109 -15.92 -4.02 -4.14
CA LYS A 109 -16.70 -2.88 -3.63
C LYS A 109 -18.19 -3.19 -3.69
N LEU A 110 -18.91 -2.81 -2.65
CA LEU A 110 -20.36 -2.78 -2.64
C LEU A 110 -20.81 -1.34 -2.82
N LYS A 111 -21.59 -1.11 -3.86
CA LYS A 111 -22.33 0.12 -4.08
C LYS A 111 -23.74 -0.07 -3.57
N ILE A 112 -24.20 0.86 -2.79
CA ILE A 112 -25.55 0.87 -2.18
C ILE A 112 -26.27 2.13 -2.65
#